data_dcddda10aad1d58c90ea5757df6e9ea7
#
_entry.id   dcddda10aad1d58c90ea5757df6e9ea7
#
_cell.length_a   1.000
_cell.length_b   1.000
_cell.length_c   1.000
_cell.angle_alpha   90.00
_cell.angle_beta   90.00
_cell.angle_gamma   90.00
#
_symmetry.space_group_name_H-M   'P 1'
#
loop_
_entity.id
_entity.type
_entity.pdbx_description
1 polymer ?
#
loop_
_entity_poly.entity_id
_entity_poly.type
_entity_poly.pdbx_seq_one_letter_code
_entity_poly.pdbx_strand_id
1 'polypeptide(L)'
;MSQLIAFEGIDGAGKSTQIPRLQKWIEAHYRAHVVVTAEPTRGEYGAQIRSAKTRLAPVAERDLFRFDRREHVEKVIKPALERGEIVITDRYFYSSVAYQGTRRDAFEREPTTTDFLNLQNDILAENRAIAPEADILVFVAIAPEVALSRIDSGRAARDPFETLQTLAAVDEVFRRIVAEHPHAVVVDGTADPDIIAQSIAEQIEAIWRRDMVR
;
A
#
# COMPACT_ATOMS: atom_id res chain seq x y z
N MET A 1 21.23 -4.67 6.65
CA MET A 1 20.46 -4.19 5.47
C MET A 1 19.17 -3.61 6.03
N SER A 2 18.99 -2.31 5.87
CA SER A 2 17.80 -1.59 6.40
C SER A 2 16.97 -1.14 5.21
N GLN A 3 15.72 -1.55 5.12
CA GLN A 3 14.86 -1.24 3.97
C GLN A 3 13.39 -1.20 4.37
N LEU A 4 12.64 -0.31 3.70
CA LEU A 4 11.19 -0.22 3.77
C LEU A 4 10.57 -0.83 2.50
N ILE A 5 9.80 -1.90 2.68
CA ILE A 5 9.07 -2.59 1.61
C ILE A 5 7.58 -2.33 1.80
N ALA A 6 6.95 -1.66 0.85
CA ALA A 6 5.51 -1.40 0.89
C ALA A 6 4.76 -2.37 -0.03
N PHE A 7 3.74 -3.02 0.48
CA PHE A 7 2.80 -3.83 -0.30
C PHE A 7 1.58 -3.00 -0.67
N GLU A 8 1.29 -2.92 -1.96
CA GLU A 8 0.14 -2.19 -2.49
C GLU A 8 -0.69 -3.04 -3.46
N GLY A 9 -1.89 -2.59 -3.70
CA GLY A 9 -2.90 -3.23 -4.54
C GLY A 9 -4.28 -3.06 -3.94
N ILE A 10 -5.30 -3.22 -4.77
CA ILE A 10 -6.71 -3.12 -4.36
C ILE A 10 -7.07 -4.19 -3.32
N ASP A 11 -8.20 -4.01 -2.63
CA ASP A 11 -8.72 -5.02 -1.71
C ASP A 11 -9.01 -6.32 -2.46
N GLY A 12 -8.79 -7.46 -1.81
CA GLY A 12 -8.90 -8.78 -2.46
C GLY A 12 -7.68 -9.20 -3.29
N ALA A 13 -6.65 -8.35 -3.48
CA ALA A 13 -5.47 -8.70 -4.28
C ALA A 13 -4.61 -9.83 -3.69
N GLY A 14 -4.66 -10.06 -2.37
CA GLY A 14 -3.90 -11.14 -1.74
C GLY A 14 -2.63 -10.70 -1.01
N LYS A 15 -2.45 -9.41 -0.76
CA LYS A 15 -1.29 -8.85 -0.02
C LYS A 15 -1.02 -9.54 1.31
N SER A 16 -2.05 -9.70 2.13
CA SER A 16 -1.96 -10.33 3.47
C SER A 16 -1.51 -11.80 3.44
N THR A 17 -1.69 -12.47 2.31
CA THR A 17 -1.16 -13.83 2.08
C THR A 17 0.33 -13.81 1.78
N GLN A 18 0.82 -12.81 1.06
CA GLN A 18 2.20 -12.75 0.58
C GLN A 18 3.17 -12.16 1.62
N ILE A 19 2.72 -11.22 2.43
CA ILE A 19 3.56 -10.55 3.44
C ILE A 19 4.23 -11.55 4.40
N PRO A 20 3.51 -12.50 5.06
CA PRO A 20 4.14 -13.47 5.94
C PRO A 20 5.10 -14.43 5.22
N ARG A 21 4.87 -14.69 3.92
CA ARG A 21 5.74 -15.55 3.10
C ARG A 21 7.05 -14.83 2.80
N LEU A 22 6.98 -13.56 2.41
CA LEU A 22 8.17 -12.74 2.19
C LEU A 22 8.98 -12.56 3.49
N GLN A 23 8.31 -12.28 4.62
CA GLN A 23 8.96 -12.19 5.92
C GLN A 23 9.79 -13.45 6.21
N LYS A 24 9.16 -14.63 6.15
CA LYS A 24 9.84 -15.91 6.41
C LYS A 24 11.02 -16.16 5.46
N TRP A 25 10.84 -15.80 4.19
CA TRP A 25 11.89 -15.95 3.21
C TRP A 25 13.09 -15.05 3.53
N ILE A 26 12.88 -13.77 3.86
CA ILE A 26 13.94 -12.83 4.22
C ILE A 26 14.69 -13.33 5.47
N GLU A 27 13.97 -13.69 6.53
CA GLU A 27 14.55 -14.15 7.80
C GLU A 27 15.40 -15.40 7.61
N ALA A 28 14.96 -16.33 6.74
CA ALA A 28 15.67 -17.59 6.46
C ALA A 28 16.95 -17.37 5.63
N HIS A 29 16.94 -16.46 4.65
CA HIS A 29 18.04 -16.33 3.67
C HIS A 29 19.05 -15.24 4.04
N TYR A 30 18.61 -14.19 4.74
CA TYR A 30 19.45 -13.01 5.01
C TYR A 30 19.77 -12.79 6.50
N ARG A 31 19.27 -13.63 7.40
CA ARG A 31 19.42 -13.49 8.86
C ARG A 31 19.06 -12.07 9.35
N ALA A 32 18.16 -11.41 8.64
CA ALA A 32 17.69 -10.07 8.96
C ALA A 32 16.44 -10.15 9.84
N HIS A 33 16.33 -9.21 10.78
CA HIS A 33 15.08 -9.05 11.53
C HIS A 33 14.07 -8.26 10.68
N VAL A 34 12.83 -8.76 10.61
CA VAL A 34 11.77 -8.17 9.81
C VAL A 34 10.63 -7.69 10.70
N VAL A 35 10.32 -6.41 10.62
CA VAL A 35 9.15 -5.79 11.28
C VAL A 35 8.00 -5.76 10.28
N VAL A 36 6.92 -6.47 10.57
CA VAL A 36 5.69 -6.42 9.76
C VAL A 36 4.69 -5.49 10.41
N THR A 37 4.17 -4.56 9.62
CA THR A 37 3.21 -3.55 10.04
C THR A 37 2.15 -3.29 8.97
N ALA A 38 1.20 -2.39 9.21
CA ALA A 38 0.14 -2.07 8.26
C ALA A 38 -0.44 -0.66 8.49
N GLU A 39 -1.03 -0.09 7.45
CA GLU A 39 -1.86 1.11 7.52
C GLU A 39 -3.30 0.82 7.05
N PRO A 40 -4.33 1.36 7.73
CA PRO A 40 -4.24 2.16 8.96
C PRO A 40 -3.73 1.32 10.14
N THR A 41 -2.95 1.95 11.02
CA THR A 41 -2.31 1.29 12.18
C THR A 41 -3.35 0.91 13.27
N ARG A 42 -2.87 0.22 14.31
CA ARG A 42 -3.69 -0.03 15.51
C ARG A 42 -3.62 1.12 16.53
N GLY A 43 -2.91 2.21 16.21
CA GLY A 43 -2.83 3.43 17.01
C GLY A 43 -4.15 4.20 17.06
N GLU A 44 -4.12 5.35 17.73
CA GLU A 44 -5.32 6.15 17.99
C GLU A 44 -6.04 6.56 16.70
N TYR A 45 -5.32 7.13 15.73
CA TYR A 45 -5.90 7.59 14.47
C TYR A 45 -6.36 6.43 13.58
N GLY A 46 -5.57 5.36 13.50
CA GLY A 46 -5.95 4.16 12.78
C GLY A 46 -7.18 3.46 13.37
N ALA A 47 -7.36 3.50 14.70
CA ALA A 47 -8.57 3.02 15.34
C ALA A 47 -9.79 3.86 14.97
N GLN A 48 -9.67 5.18 14.88
CA GLN A 48 -10.74 6.08 14.42
C GLN A 48 -11.15 5.77 12.97
N ILE A 49 -10.17 5.58 12.08
CA ILE A 49 -10.42 5.21 10.68
C ILE A 49 -11.22 3.89 10.62
N ARG A 50 -10.77 2.85 11.32
CA ARG A 50 -11.43 1.52 11.30
C ARG A 50 -12.80 1.49 11.98
N SER A 51 -13.04 2.36 12.94
CA SER A 51 -14.34 2.43 13.66
C SER A 51 -15.37 3.27 12.94
N ALA A 52 -15.01 4.01 11.90
CA ALA A 52 -15.93 4.82 11.12
C ALA A 52 -16.97 3.94 10.41
N LYS A 53 -18.24 4.10 10.79
CA LYS A 53 -19.37 3.35 10.20
C LYS A 53 -19.76 3.87 8.82
N THR A 54 -19.38 5.10 8.51
CA THR A 54 -19.61 5.77 7.23
C THR A 54 -18.32 6.42 6.79
N ARG A 55 -18.18 6.63 5.49
CA ARG A 55 -17.02 7.33 4.96
C ARG A 55 -16.95 8.75 5.50
N LEU A 56 -15.77 9.14 5.97
CA LEU A 56 -15.53 10.49 6.47
C LEU A 56 -15.53 11.49 5.31
N ALA A 57 -15.76 12.77 5.62
CA ALA A 57 -15.57 13.84 4.66
C ALA A 57 -14.13 13.79 4.09
N PRO A 58 -13.91 14.13 2.81
CA PRO A 58 -12.63 13.93 2.13
C PRO A 58 -11.42 14.50 2.86
N VAL A 59 -11.53 15.73 3.36
CA VAL A 59 -10.46 16.40 4.11
C VAL A 59 -10.19 15.69 5.43
N ALA A 60 -11.24 15.37 6.19
CA ALA A 60 -11.11 14.69 7.47
C ALA A 60 -10.50 13.28 7.33
N GLU A 61 -10.90 12.52 6.29
CA GLU A 61 -10.32 11.22 5.99
C GLU A 61 -8.82 11.36 5.67
N ARG A 62 -8.45 12.30 4.80
CA ARG A 62 -7.06 12.58 4.42
C ARG A 62 -6.20 12.95 5.63
N ASP A 63 -6.72 13.83 6.50
CA ASP A 63 -6.02 14.24 7.72
C ASP A 63 -5.82 13.08 8.69
N LEU A 64 -6.83 12.25 8.92
CA LEU A 64 -6.70 11.08 9.79
C LEU A 64 -5.65 10.09 9.28
N PHE A 65 -5.65 9.78 7.99
CA PHE A 65 -4.61 8.90 7.40
C PHE A 65 -3.22 9.53 7.51
N ARG A 66 -3.11 10.85 7.37
CA ARG A 66 -1.83 11.56 7.52
C ARG A 66 -1.34 11.56 8.97
N PHE A 67 -2.22 11.73 9.96
CA PHE A 67 -1.86 11.65 11.38
C PHE A 67 -1.47 10.23 11.78
N ASP A 68 -2.24 9.23 11.35
CA ASP A 68 -1.91 7.81 11.56
C ASP A 68 -0.53 7.47 11.01
N ARG A 69 -0.23 7.90 9.79
CA ARG A 69 1.07 7.67 9.14
C ARG A 69 2.21 8.37 9.86
N ARG A 70 2.03 9.62 10.28
CA ARG A 70 3.06 10.32 11.05
C ARG A 70 3.42 9.54 12.31
N GLU A 71 2.42 9.12 13.06
CA GLU A 71 2.62 8.31 14.27
C GLU A 71 3.30 6.98 13.94
N HIS A 72 2.87 6.31 12.87
CA HIS A 72 3.44 5.05 12.38
C HIS A 72 4.92 5.19 12.01
N VAL A 73 5.26 6.23 11.26
CA VAL A 73 6.64 6.51 10.86
C VAL A 73 7.52 6.80 12.07
N GLU A 74 7.05 7.63 13.00
CA GLU A 74 7.83 8.03 14.18
C GLU A 74 8.01 6.88 15.19
N LYS A 75 6.97 6.07 15.42
CA LYS A 75 6.98 5.05 16.47
C LYS A 75 7.42 3.67 16.01
N VAL A 76 7.28 3.35 14.73
CA VAL A 76 7.53 2.00 14.20
C VAL A 76 8.56 2.00 13.08
N ILE A 77 8.32 2.73 11.98
CA ILE A 77 9.13 2.60 10.77
C ILE A 77 10.55 3.13 11.01
N LYS A 78 10.71 4.40 11.38
CA LYS A 78 12.03 4.99 11.60
C LYS A 78 12.85 4.24 12.64
N PRO A 79 12.32 3.92 13.84
CA PRO A 79 13.10 3.18 14.83
C PRO A 79 13.56 1.79 14.36
N ALA A 80 12.73 1.09 13.56
CA ALA A 80 13.11 -0.21 12.99
C ALA A 80 14.24 -0.05 11.97
N LEU A 81 14.11 0.90 11.05
CA LEU A 81 15.15 1.20 10.06
C LEU A 81 16.47 1.63 10.71
N GLU A 82 16.44 2.43 11.78
CA GLU A 82 17.62 2.85 12.56
C GLU A 82 18.33 1.69 13.26
N ARG A 83 17.57 0.63 13.64
CA ARG A 83 18.17 -0.61 14.17
C ARG A 83 18.74 -1.53 13.08
N GLY A 84 18.62 -1.15 11.80
CA GLY A 84 19.10 -1.96 10.68
C GLY A 84 18.13 -3.06 10.27
N GLU A 85 16.86 -2.98 10.70
CA GLU A 85 15.81 -3.95 10.40
C GLU A 85 15.16 -3.69 9.04
N ILE A 86 14.54 -4.71 8.47
CA ILE A 86 13.68 -4.57 7.28
C ILE A 86 12.24 -4.36 7.76
N VAL A 87 11.57 -3.35 7.21
CA VAL A 87 10.16 -3.09 7.49
C VAL A 87 9.32 -3.51 6.31
N ILE A 88 8.30 -4.34 6.51
CA ILE A 88 7.28 -4.66 5.52
C ILE A 88 5.95 -4.06 5.99
N THR A 89 5.35 -3.20 5.20
CA THR A 89 4.04 -2.61 5.51
C THR A 89 2.97 -3.08 4.52
N ASP A 90 1.83 -3.55 5.06
CA ASP A 90 0.60 -3.74 4.26
C ASP A 90 -0.08 -2.39 4.11
N ARG A 91 -0.02 -1.83 2.92
CA ARG A 91 -0.35 -0.45 2.56
C ARG A 91 0.61 0.58 3.15
N TYR A 92 0.72 1.66 2.43
CA TYR A 92 1.48 2.84 2.77
C TYR A 92 0.84 4.09 2.14
N PHE A 93 1.56 5.20 2.05
CA PHE A 93 0.99 6.44 1.52
C PHE A 93 0.54 6.36 0.05
N TYR A 94 1.04 5.40 -0.72
CA TYR A 94 0.55 5.16 -2.08
C TYR A 94 -0.94 4.78 -2.10
N SER A 95 -1.40 4.04 -1.07
CA SER A 95 -2.83 3.80 -0.86
C SER A 95 -3.60 5.10 -0.65
N SER A 96 -3.06 6.09 0.07
CA SER A 96 -3.71 7.39 0.22
C SER A 96 -3.84 8.13 -1.11
N VAL A 97 -2.79 8.12 -1.93
CA VAL A 97 -2.84 8.71 -3.28
C VAL A 97 -3.91 8.04 -4.14
N ALA A 98 -4.02 6.71 -4.08
CA ALA A 98 -4.97 5.96 -4.87
C ALA A 98 -6.43 6.10 -4.38
N TYR A 99 -6.69 5.88 -3.08
CA TYR A 99 -8.05 5.86 -2.54
C TYR A 99 -8.63 7.25 -2.25
N GLN A 100 -7.86 8.17 -1.68
CA GLN A 100 -8.31 9.53 -1.45
C GLN A 100 -8.20 10.40 -2.71
N GLY A 101 -7.21 10.14 -3.55
CA GLY A 101 -6.98 10.87 -4.79
C GLY A 101 -7.97 10.56 -5.92
N THR A 102 -8.88 9.58 -5.73
CA THR A 102 -9.96 9.24 -6.69
C THR A 102 -11.35 9.63 -6.21
N ARG A 103 -11.45 10.34 -5.07
CA ARG A 103 -12.73 10.73 -4.47
C ARG A 103 -13.39 11.86 -5.25
N ARG A 104 -14.56 11.60 -5.87
CA ARG A 104 -15.38 12.62 -6.55
C ARG A 104 -15.95 13.66 -5.60
N ASP A 105 -16.33 13.24 -4.41
CA ASP A 105 -16.89 14.11 -3.35
C ASP A 105 -15.87 15.04 -2.68
N ALA A 106 -14.61 15.00 -3.12
CA ALA A 106 -13.60 15.99 -2.77
C ALA A 106 -13.76 17.32 -3.55
N PHE A 107 -14.67 17.37 -4.50
CA PHE A 107 -14.87 18.53 -5.38
C PHE A 107 -16.32 19.04 -5.30
N GLU A 108 -16.49 20.36 -5.35
CA GLU A 108 -17.82 21.02 -5.35
C GLU A 108 -18.54 20.91 -6.70
N ARG A 109 -17.84 20.52 -7.75
CA ARG A 109 -18.32 20.31 -9.12
C ARG A 109 -17.86 18.96 -9.65
N GLU A 110 -18.40 18.54 -10.78
CA GLU A 110 -17.90 17.33 -11.47
C GLU A 110 -16.41 17.52 -11.82
N PRO A 111 -15.51 16.66 -11.29
CA PRO A 111 -14.08 16.81 -11.48
C PRO A 111 -13.64 16.35 -12.87
N THR A 112 -12.65 17.04 -13.39
CA THR A 112 -11.90 16.65 -14.60
C THR A 112 -10.76 15.71 -14.24
N THR A 113 -10.16 15.09 -15.24
CA THR A 113 -8.92 14.29 -15.07
C THR A 113 -7.81 15.13 -14.43
N THR A 114 -7.66 16.38 -14.81
CA THR A 114 -6.66 17.30 -14.24
C THR A 114 -6.91 17.56 -12.75
N ASP A 115 -8.16 17.69 -12.33
CA ASP A 115 -8.50 17.89 -10.92
C ASP A 115 -8.06 16.68 -10.07
N PHE A 116 -8.31 15.46 -10.55
CA PHE A 116 -7.84 14.24 -9.89
C PHE A 116 -6.30 14.15 -9.83
N LEU A 117 -5.62 14.48 -10.93
CA LEU A 117 -4.15 14.48 -10.96
C LEU A 117 -3.57 15.50 -9.96
N ASN A 118 -4.13 16.69 -9.89
CA ASN A 118 -3.70 17.70 -8.91
C ASN A 118 -3.92 17.21 -7.48
N LEU A 119 -5.11 16.68 -7.15
CA LEU A 119 -5.38 16.12 -5.84
C LEU A 119 -4.40 14.99 -5.45
N GLN A 120 -4.10 14.10 -6.39
CA GLN A 120 -3.15 13.00 -6.17
C GLN A 120 -1.73 13.52 -5.93
N ASN A 121 -1.30 14.54 -6.67
CA ASN A 121 0.00 15.17 -6.48
C ASN A 121 0.09 15.88 -5.13
N ASP A 122 -0.97 16.57 -4.69
CA ASP A 122 -1.02 17.22 -3.38
C ASP A 122 -0.92 16.18 -2.25
N ILE A 123 -1.69 15.09 -2.34
CA ILE A 123 -1.64 13.99 -1.37
C ILE A 123 -0.24 13.37 -1.34
N LEU A 124 0.37 13.14 -2.49
CA LEU A 124 1.72 12.60 -2.59
C LEU A 124 2.75 13.52 -1.92
N ALA A 125 2.71 14.82 -2.24
CA ALA A 125 3.63 15.81 -1.67
C ALA A 125 3.50 15.92 -0.14
N GLU A 126 2.27 15.94 0.38
CA GLU A 126 2.02 15.98 1.83
C GLU A 126 2.57 14.75 2.56
N ASN A 127 2.44 13.57 1.95
CA ASN A 127 2.92 12.34 2.54
C ASN A 127 4.45 12.23 2.48
N ARG A 128 5.08 12.64 1.39
CA ARG A 128 6.54 12.74 1.27
C ARG A 128 7.17 13.68 2.28
N ALA A 129 6.45 14.69 2.72
CA ALA A 129 6.93 15.61 3.76
C ALA A 129 7.02 14.98 5.16
N ILE A 130 6.35 13.85 5.42
CA ILE A 130 6.24 13.23 6.76
C ILE A 130 6.73 11.78 6.80
N ALA A 131 6.94 11.15 5.65
CA ALA A 131 7.21 9.73 5.54
C ALA A 131 8.30 9.47 4.49
N PRO A 132 9.25 8.54 4.72
CA PRO A 132 10.22 8.14 3.71
C PRO A 132 9.52 7.43 2.55
N GLU A 133 10.09 7.51 1.35
CA GLU A 133 9.70 6.64 0.24
C GLU A 133 9.99 5.17 0.62
N ALA A 134 9.20 4.26 0.08
CA ALA A 134 9.55 2.85 0.18
C ALA A 134 10.78 2.57 -0.71
N ASP A 135 11.72 1.78 -0.21
CA ASP A 135 12.85 1.33 -1.00
C ASP A 135 12.40 0.35 -2.09
N ILE A 136 11.40 -0.46 -1.79
CA ILE A 136 10.79 -1.42 -2.72
C ILE A 136 9.26 -1.31 -2.62
N LEU A 137 8.61 -1.20 -3.77
CA LEU A 137 7.17 -1.20 -3.90
C LEU A 137 6.68 -2.51 -4.52
N VAL A 138 6.04 -3.36 -3.73
CA VAL A 138 5.44 -4.61 -4.20
C VAL A 138 3.98 -4.35 -4.56
N PHE A 139 3.64 -4.46 -5.83
CA PHE A 139 2.28 -4.32 -6.33
C PHE A 139 1.70 -5.68 -6.70
N VAL A 140 0.68 -6.10 -5.96
CA VAL A 140 -0.10 -7.30 -6.29
C VAL A 140 -1.23 -6.90 -7.21
N ALA A 141 -1.02 -7.09 -8.51
CA ALA A 141 -1.95 -6.71 -9.56
C ALA A 141 -3.07 -7.74 -9.69
N ILE A 142 -4.31 -7.27 -9.76
CA ILE A 142 -5.49 -8.12 -9.99
C ILE A 142 -6.55 -7.29 -10.70
N ALA A 143 -7.33 -7.93 -11.59
CA ALA A 143 -8.46 -7.26 -12.21
C ALA A 143 -9.52 -6.90 -11.16
N PRO A 144 -10.10 -5.69 -11.20
CA PRO A 144 -11.11 -5.24 -10.24
C PRO A 144 -12.30 -6.19 -10.08
N GLU A 145 -12.71 -6.86 -11.15
CA GLU A 145 -13.79 -7.85 -11.16
C GLU A 145 -13.46 -9.08 -10.32
N VAL A 146 -12.21 -9.56 -10.45
CA VAL A 146 -11.71 -10.70 -9.69
C VAL A 146 -11.54 -10.32 -8.21
N ALA A 147 -11.02 -9.12 -7.96
CA ALA A 147 -10.89 -8.58 -6.61
C ALA A 147 -12.26 -8.52 -5.91
N LEU A 148 -13.26 -7.97 -6.59
CA LEU A 148 -14.63 -7.84 -6.08
C LEU A 148 -15.25 -9.21 -5.78
N SER A 149 -15.07 -10.20 -6.68
CA SER A 149 -15.53 -11.58 -6.46
C SER A 149 -14.88 -12.22 -5.22
N ARG A 150 -13.60 -11.97 -4.97
CA ARG A 150 -12.90 -12.46 -3.78
C ARG A 150 -13.39 -11.79 -2.49
N ILE A 151 -13.66 -10.49 -2.53
CA ILE A 151 -14.24 -9.75 -1.40
C ILE A 151 -15.60 -10.34 -1.02
N ASP A 152 -16.47 -10.58 -2.02
CA ASP A 152 -17.81 -11.13 -1.81
C ASP A 152 -17.79 -12.55 -1.22
N SER A 153 -16.84 -13.37 -1.63
CA SER A 153 -16.71 -14.73 -1.10
C SER A 153 -16.05 -14.78 0.28
N GLY A 154 -15.31 -13.74 0.68
CA GLY A 154 -14.54 -13.71 1.92
C GLY A 154 -15.17 -12.97 3.11
N ARG A 155 -16.21 -12.16 2.88
CA ARG A 155 -16.83 -11.31 3.91
C ARG A 155 -18.36 -11.37 3.84
N ALA A 156 -19.02 -11.24 5.00
CA ALA A 156 -20.48 -11.19 5.10
C ALA A 156 -21.10 -9.88 4.55
N ALA A 157 -20.33 -8.80 4.45
CA ALA A 157 -20.74 -7.52 3.88
C ALA A 157 -19.54 -6.80 3.25
N ARG A 158 -19.79 -6.16 2.11
CA ARG A 158 -18.83 -5.24 1.47
C ARG A 158 -18.73 -3.94 2.26
N ASP A 159 -17.56 -3.34 2.22
CA ASP A 159 -17.48 -1.91 2.47
C ASP A 159 -18.27 -1.17 1.36
N PRO A 160 -19.10 -0.17 1.68
CA PRO A 160 -19.86 0.59 0.68
C PRO A 160 -18.99 1.23 -0.43
N PHE A 161 -17.70 1.31 -0.23
CA PHE A 161 -16.72 1.91 -1.16
C PHE A 161 -16.05 0.87 -2.08
N GLU A 162 -16.21 -0.43 -1.82
CA GLU A 162 -15.71 -1.52 -2.64
C GLU A 162 -16.66 -1.76 -3.83
N THR A 163 -16.81 -0.74 -4.68
CA THR A 163 -17.53 -0.87 -5.96
C THR A 163 -16.53 -1.13 -7.08
N LEU A 164 -17.00 -1.77 -8.15
CA LEU A 164 -16.17 -2.02 -9.33
C LEU A 164 -15.56 -0.73 -9.89
N GLN A 165 -16.35 0.34 -9.96
CA GLN A 165 -15.90 1.64 -10.44
C GLN A 165 -14.80 2.23 -9.57
N THR A 166 -14.94 2.15 -8.24
CA THR A 166 -13.93 2.63 -7.31
C THR A 166 -12.65 1.81 -7.41
N LEU A 167 -12.76 0.48 -7.40
CA LEU A 167 -11.59 -0.40 -7.50
C LEU A 167 -10.84 -0.21 -8.82
N ALA A 168 -11.55 0.01 -9.94
CA ALA A 168 -10.93 0.28 -11.24
C ALA A 168 -10.17 1.62 -11.23
N ALA A 169 -10.76 2.69 -10.69
CA ALA A 169 -10.08 3.98 -10.59
C ALA A 169 -8.84 3.92 -9.68
N VAL A 170 -8.93 3.20 -8.57
CA VAL A 170 -7.82 3.00 -7.63
C VAL A 170 -6.70 2.17 -8.26
N ASP A 171 -7.02 1.09 -8.98
CA ASP A 171 -6.05 0.25 -9.68
C ASP A 171 -5.28 1.04 -10.76
N GLU A 172 -5.97 1.91 -11.50
CA GLU A 172 -5.33 2.79 -12.48
C GLU A 172 -4.29 3.71 -11.84
N VAL A 173 -4.60 4.29 -10.68
CA VAL A 173 -3.64 5.13 -9.94
C VAL A 173 -2.46 4.31 -9.45
N PHE A 174 -2.68 3.11 -8.90
CA PHE A 174 -1.59 2.23 -8.49
C PHE A 174 -0.67 1.88 -9.66
N ARG A 175 -1.22 1.52 -10.82
CA ARG A 175 -0.40 1.20 -12.01
C ARG A 175 0.49 2.36 -12.44
N ARG A 176 0.00 3.58 -12.35
CA ARG A 176 0.80 4.78 -12.65
C ARG A 176 1.92 4.97 -11.62
N ILE A 177 1.62 4.88 -10.32
CA ILE A 177 2.62 4.98 -9.24
C ILE A 177 3.72 3.92 -9.43
N VAL A 178 3.33 2.69 -9.70
CA VAL A 178 4.24 1.55 -9.91
C VAL A 178 5.14 1.76 -11.13
N ALA A 179 4.61 2.33 -12.22
CA ALA A 179 5.39 2.61 -13.42
C ALA A 179 6.48 3.67 -13.19
N GLU A 180 6.29 4.55 -12.22
CA GLU A 180 7.23 5.61 -11.86
C GLU A 180 8.21 5.21 -10.73
N HIS A 181 7.91 4.13 -9.98
CA HIS A 181 8.74 3.72 -8.86
C HIS A 181 10.00 2.97 -9.32
N PRO A 182 11.22 3.39 -8.90
CA PRO A 182 12.47 2.83 -9.42
C PRO A 182 12.66 1.34 -9.12
N HIS A 183 12.13 0.87 -8.00
CA HIS A 183 12.22 -0.51 -7.55
C HIS A 183 10.82 -1.10 -7.35
N ALA A 184 10.02 -1.13 -8.41
CA ALA A 184 8.71 -1.78 -8.39
C ALA A 184 8.85 -3.29 -8.66
N VAL A 185 8.18 -4.08 -7.83
CA VAL A 185 7.96 -5.52 -7.99
C VAL A 185 6.49 -5.71 -8.32
N VAL A 186 6.19 -6.19 -9.53
CA VAL A 186 4.81 -6.42 -9.98
C VAL A 186 4.54 -7.91 -10.12
N VAL A 187 3.47 -8.37 -9.49
CA VAL A 187 3.08 -9.79 -9.53
C VAL A 187 1.59 -9.92 -9.86
N ASP A 188 1.26 -10.99 -10.58
CA ASP A 188 -0.13 -11.33 -10.88
C ASP A 188 -0.78 -12.00 -9.66
N GLY A 189 -1.67 -11.27 -8.98
CA GLY A 189 -2.40 -11.75 -7.81
C GLY A 189 -3.41 -12.88 -8.10
N THR A 190 -3.59 -13.29 -9.35
CA THR A 190 -4.45 -14.43 -9.73
C THR A 190 -3.69 -15.76 -9.74
N ALA A 191 -2.37 -15.74 -9.79
CA ALA A 191 -1.53 -16.93 -9.79
C ALA A 191 -1.59 -17.69 -8.46
N ASP A 192 -1.02 -18.89 -8.45
CA ASP A 192 -0.87 -19.67 -7.22
C ASP A 192 -0.07 -18.90 -6.16
N PRO A 193 -0.49 -18.91 -4.89
CA PRO A 193 0.18 -18.15 -3.83
C PRO A 193 1.66 -18.47 -3.65
N ASP A 194 2.11 -19.70 -3.93
CA ASP A 194 3.53 -20.08 -3.83
C ASP A 194 4.32 -19.54 -5.02
N ILE A 195 3.74 -19.53 -6.21
CA ILE A 195 4.33 -18.91 -7.41
C ILE A 195 4.48 -17.41 -7.21
N ILE A 196 3.47 -16.73 -6.66
CA ILE A 196 3.54 -15.30 -6.35
C ILE A 196 4.67 -15.03 -5.35
N ALA A 197 4.75 -15.81 -4.27
CA ALA A 197 5.78 -15.63 -3.24
C ALA A 197 7.19 -15.80 -3.81
N GLN A 198 7.40 -16.82 -4.65
CA GLN A 198 8.67 -17.04 -5.32
C GLN A 198 9.03 -15.88 -6.24
N SER A 199 8.08 -15.41 -7.06
CA SER A 199 8.29 -14.27 -7.97
C SER A 199 8.64 -12.98 -7.21
N ILE A 200 7.99 -12.69 -6.08
CA ILE A 200 8.32 -11.54 -5.23
C ILE A 200 9.76 -11.68 -4.71
N ALA A 201 10.12 -12.84 -4.18
CA ALA A 201 11.44 -13.09 -3.61
C ALA A 201 12.55 -12.92 -4.65
N GLU A 202 12.39 -13.51 -5.85
CA GLU A 202 13.36 -13.43 -6.95
C GLU A 202 13.56 -11.99 -7.44
N GLN A 203 12.47 -11.23 -7.60
CA GLN A 203 12.55 -9.83 -8.04
C GLN A 203 13.22 -8.94 -6.98
N ILE A 204 12.91 -9.11 -5.69
CA ILE A 204 13.55 -8.38 -4.60
C ILE A 204 15.04 -8.73 -4.53
N GLU A 205 15.40 -10.01 -4.63
CA GLU A 205 16.78 -10.43 -4.64
C GLU A 205 17.56 -9.82 -5.82
N ALA A 206 16.96 -9.73 -6.98
CA ALA A 206 17.56 -9.10 -8.14
C ALA A 206 17.79 -7.59 -7.95
N ILE A 207 16.89 -6.88 -7.24
CA ILE A 207 17.07 -5.48 -6.84
C ILE A 207 18.26 -5.38 -5.88
N TRP A 208 18.28 -6.17 -4.81
CA TRP A 208 19.36 -6.14 -3.82
C TRP A 208 20.73 -6.45 -4.39
N ARG A 209 20.83 -7.41 -5.30
CA ARG A 209 22.10 -7.72 -6.00
C ARG A 209 22.61 -6.56 -6.84
N ARG A 210 21.72 -5.80 -7.50
CA ARG A 210 22.10 -4.63 -8.29
C ARG A 210 22.62 -3.49 -7.41
N ASP A 211 22.01 -3.29 -6.25
CA ASP A 211 22.39 -2.21 -5.32
C ASP A 211 23.72 -2.50 -4.59
N MET A 212 24.06 -3.79 -4.38
CA MET A 212 25.36 -4.18 -3.80
C MET A 212 26.55 -4.04 -4.77
N VAL A 213 26.30 -3.89 -6.05
CA VAL A 213 27.36 -3.76 -7.09
C VAL A 213 27.67 -2.29 -7.43
N ARG A 214 26.84 -1.36 -6.93
CA ARG A 214 27.04 0.10 -7.07
C ARG A 214 27.77 0.69 -5.88
#